data_7d80ebf7774f11d43dce31a7f709de07
#
_entry.id   7d80ebf7774f11d43dce31a7f709de07
#
_cell.length_a   1.000
_cell.length_b   1.000
_cell.length_c   1.000
_cell.angle_alpha   90.00
_cell.angle_beta   90.00
_cell.angle_gamma   90.00
#
_symmetry.space_group_name_H-M   'P 1'
#
loop_
_entity.id
_entity.type
_entity.pdbx_description
1 polymer ?
#
loop_
_entity_poly.entity_id
_entity_poly.type
_entity_poly.pdbx_seq_one_letter_code
_entity_poly.pdbx_strand_id
1 'polypeptide(L)'
;MPENKSITLIGAGPVGALLATFLARRGYPVKIYERRPDMRVEKMSAGRSINLALSIRGLNALRAIGLEEEVLAQSIPMKGRMMHAKNGDLTFQRYGRNDSEYINSVSRGDLNKLLMTTAEKTGNVEVFFNQRAVRADFDQGTLTLFNEKTGQEAPISASCLIGTDGSASVIREEILSATGGEGTQEVLNYGYKELILPAGPRGSFHIEKNALHIWPRGTFMLIALPNLDGSFTCTLFLPMEGPLSFEKVNNPEALEKLFSEHFADVVPLMPDLENDFFGNPTGRMTTVKSSPWNVRDRALVIGDAAHAIVPFFGQGMNCGFEDCFVFDQMLEKGHSFEKLFLELSATRKDNTDAIADMAVEN
;
A
#
# COMPACT_ATOMS: atom_id res chain seq x y z
N MET A 1 4.87 11.24 -31.88
CA MET A 1 3.71 11.59 -31.02
C MET A 1 3.14 10.27 -30.54
N PRO A 2 2.80 10.11 -29.25
CA PRO A 2 2.15 8.88 -28.83
C PRO A 2 0.87 8.67 -29.65
N GLU A 3 0.64 7.43 -30.10
CA GLU A 3 -0.66 7.06 -30.63
C GLU A 3 -1.73 7.55 -29.66
N ASN A 4 -2.85 8.02 -30.17
CA ASN A 4 -3.95 8.63 -29.39
C ASN A 4 -4.70 7.55 -28.52
N LYS A 5 -3.93 6.72 -27.82
CA LYS A 5 -4.38 5.57 -27.04
C LYS A 5 -4.78 6.03 -25.65
N SER A 6 -6.06 6.00 -25.33
CA SER A 6 -6.55 6.25 -23.98
C SER A 6 -6.21 5.06 -23.07
N ILE A 7 -5.66 5.34 -21.90
CA ILE A 7 -5.28 4.33 -20.90
C ILE A 7 -6.36 4.24 -19.82
N THR A 8 -6.81 3.04 -19.53
CA THR A 8 -7.76 2.75 -18.46
C THR A 8 -7.03 2.15 -17.27
N LEU A 9 -7.09 2.79 -16.10
CA LEU A 9 -6.55 2.28 -14.84
C LEU A 9 -7.67 1.78 -13.94
N ILE A 10 -7.45 0.67 -13.25
CA ILE A 10 -8.36 0.13 -12.24
C ILE A 10 -7.73 0.27 -10.87
N GLY A 11 -8.38 1.11 -10.03
CA GLY A 11 -7.90 1.45 -8.70
C GLY A 11 -7.18 2.81 -8.63
N ALA A 12 -7.71 3.73 -7.82
CA ALA A 12 -7.12 5.04 -7.50
C ALA A 12 -6.31 4.99 -6.18
N GLY A 13 -5.70 3.84 -5.87
CA GLY A 13 -4.73 3.72 -4.78
C GLY A 13 -3.44 4.50 -5.09
N PRO A 14 -2.48 4.56 -4.14
CA PRO A 14 -1.25 5.33 -4.34
C PRO A 14 -0.49 4.96 -5.63
N VAL A 15 -0.43 3.68 -5.99
CA VAL A 15 0.23 3.21 -7.22
C VAL A 15 -0.53 3.66 -8.46
N GLY A 16 -1.87 3.52 -8.49
CA GLY A 16 -2.67 3.93 -9.65
C GLY A 16 -2.65 5.43 -9.88
N ALA A 17 -2.75 6.24 -8.83
CA ALA A 17 -2.69 7.70 -8.92
C ALA A 17 -1.29 8.19 -9.34
N LEU A 18 -0.22 7.54 -8.87
CA LEU A 18 1.15 7.84 -9.28
C LEU A 18 1.37 7.51 -10.76
N LEU A 19 0.97 6.30 -11.20
CA LEU A 19 1.09 5.90 -12.60
C LEU A 19 0.29 6.81 -13.52
N ALA A 20 -0.93 7.20 -13.13
CA ALA A 20 -1.74 8.15 -13.89
C ALA A 20 -1.01 9.47 -14.11
N THR A 21 -0.31 9.97 -13.09
CA THR A 21 0.49 11.20 -13.19
C THR A 21 1.62 11.05 -14.21
N PHE A 22 2.35 9.93 -14.20
CA PHE A 22 3.41 9.66 -15.17
C PHE A 22 2.86 9.61 -16.60
N LEU A 23 1.80 8.84 -16.83
CA LEU A 23 1.15 8.71 -18.13
C LEU A 23 0.63 10.05 -18.67
N ALA A 24 -0.07 10.79 -17.81
CA ALA A 24 -0.64 12.09 -18.19
C ALA A 24 0.41 13.12 -18.57
N ARG A 25 1.55 13.15 -17.86
CA ARG A 25 2.70 14.02 -18.19
C ARG A 25 3.34 13.69 -19.54
N ARG A 26 3.21 12.45 -19.98
CA ARG A 26 3.64 12.02 -21.31
C ARG A 26 2.58 12.21 -22.40
N GLY A 27 1.44 12.85 -22.05
CA GLY A 27 0.37 13.22 -22.98
C GLY A 27 -0.67 12.12 -23.22
N TYR A 28 -0.67 11.02 -22.47
CA TYR A 28 -1.71 10.01 -22.57
C TYR A 28 -2.98 10.45 -21.81
N PRO A 29 -4.17 10.38 -22.44
CA PRO A 29 -5.44 10.50 -21.72
C PRO A 29 -5.63 9.28 -20.81
N VAL A 30 -5.94 9.50 -19.53
CA VAL A 30 -6.08 8.45 -18.52
C VAL A 30 -7.46 8.52 -17.87
N LYS A 31 -8.13 7.37 -17.79
CA LYS A 31 -9.36 7.18 -17.03
C LYS A 31 -9.09 6.21 -15.88
N ILE A 32 -9.39 6.62 -14.65
CA ILE A 32 -9.25 5.77 -13.47
C ILE A 32 -10.65 5.38 -12.97
N TYR A 33 -10.88 4.09 -12.72
CA TYR A 33 -12.09 3.60 -12.09
C TYR A 33 -11.76 3.05 -10.70
N GLU A 34 -12.37 3.68 -9.68
CA GLU A 34 -12.17 3.35 -8.26
C GLU A 34 -13.48 2.85 -7.64
N ARG A 35 -13.42 1.72 -6.95
CA ARG A 35 -14.60 1.11 -6.32
C ARG A 35 -15.15 1.90 -5.14
N ARG A 36 -14.27 2.59 -4.42
CA ARG A 36 -14.64 3.39 -3.23
C ARG A 36 -15.12 4.79 -3.63
N PRO A 37 -15.84 5.47 -2.73
CA PRO A 37 -16.13 6.89 -2.88
C PRO A 37 -14.84 7.73 -2.85
N ASP A 38 -14.95 8.99 -3.26
CA ASP A 38 -13.82 9.93 -3.18
C ASP A 38 -13.47 10.23 -1.73
N MET A 39 -12.34 9.71 -1.27
CA MET A 39 -11.83 9.90 0.08
C MET A 39 -11.45 11.35 0.42
N ARG A 40 -11.42 12.25 -0.56
CA ARG A 40 -11.17 13.69 -0.35
C ARG A 40 -12.45 14.42 0.08
N VAL A 41 -13.61 13.87 -0.25
CA VAL A 41 -14.94 14.46 0.01
C VAL A 41 -15.68 13.68 1.09
N GLU A 42 -15.70 12.35 1.00
CA GLU A 42 -16.41 11.49 1.93
C GLU A 42 -15.45 10.96 3.02
N LYS A 43 -15.81 11.14 4.29
CA LYS A 43 -15.07 10.48 5.39
C LYS A 43 -15.28 8.99 5.28
N MET A 44 -14.23 8.26 5.02
CA MET A 44 -14.27 6.80 5.05
C MET A 44 -14.45 6.34 6.50
N SER A 45 -15.51 5.57 6.75
CA SER A 45 -15.89 5.12 8.09
C SER A 45 -15.09 3.92 8.60
N ALA A 46 -14.19 3.36 7.83
CA ALA A 46 -13.49 2.13 8.18
C ALA A 46 -11.96 2.31 8.16
N GLY A 47 -11.37 2.19 9.34
CA GLY A 47 -9.94 2.12 9.54
C GLY A 47 -9.27 3.50 9.51
N ARG A 48 -8.57 3.84 10.58
CA ARG A 48 -7.64 4.96 10.56
C ARG A 48 -6.56 4.61 9.54
N SER A 49 -6.12 5.60 8.78
CA SER A 49 -5.12 5.39 7.74
C SER A 49 -3.81 4.93 8.39
N ILE A 50 -3.38 3.71 8.11
CA ILE A 50 -2.05 3.25 8.52
C ILE A 50 -0.98 4.17 7.95
N ASN A 51 0.07 4.40 8.73
CA ASN A 51 1.26 5.04 8.22
C ASN A 51 2.09 4.06 7.40
N LEU A 52 2.72 4.60 6.38
CA LEU A 52 3.62 3.87 5.49
C LEU A 52 5.07 4.29 5.75
N ALA A 53 5.97 3.35 5.64
CA ALA A 53 7.40 3.58 5.68
C ALA A 53 7.91 3.90 4.27
N LEU A 54 8.03 5.18 3.94
CA LEU A 54 8.49 5.64 2.64
C LEU A 54 10.03 5.65 2.61
N SER A 55 10.61 4.81 1.77
CA SER A 55 12.06 4.70 1.55
C SER A 55 12.51 5.50 0.33
N ILE A 56 13.83 5.57 0.11
CA ILE A 56 14.43 6.20 -1.07
C ILE A 56 13.88 5.63 -2.39
N ARG A 57 13.50 4.35 -2.42
CA ARG A 57 12.90 3.69 -3.58
C ARG A 57 11.57 4.36 -3.97
N GLY A 58 10.68 4.59 -3.00
CA GLY A 58 9.44 5.33 -3.24
C GLY A 58 9.66 6.82 -3.50
N LEU A 59 10.62 7.45 -2.79
CA LEU A 59 10.96 8.87 -2.99
C LEU A 59 11.47 9.16 -4.41
N ASN A 60 12.21 8.25 -5.03
CA ASN A 60 12.69 8.45 -6.41
C ASN A 60 11.53 8.61 -7.40
N ALA A 61 10.46 7.85 -7.24
CA ALA A 61 9.26 7.99 -8.06
C ALA A 61 8.55 9.33 -7.81
N LEU A 62 8.45 9.74 -6.55
CA LEU A 62 7.84 11.03 -6.17
C LEU A 62 8.69 12.22 -6.65
N ARG A 63 10.02 12.12 -6.60
CA ARG A 63 10.96 13.12 -7.14
C ARG A 63 10.77 13.28 -8.64
N ALA A 64 10.60 12.21 -9.40
CA ALA A 64 10.40 12.24 -10.84
C ALA A 64 9.11 13.00 -11.25
N ILE A 65 8.10 13.03 -10.38
CA ILE A 65 6.90 13.84 -10.57
C ILE A 65 6.91 15.18 -9.81
N GLY A 66 8.03 15.55 -9.18
CA GLY A 66 8.19 16.82 -8.47
C GLY A 66 7.41 16.95 -7.16
N LEU A 67 7.06 15.83 -6.52
CA LEU A 67 6.31 15.81 -5.25
C LEU A 67 7.19 15.49 -4.03
N GLU A 68 8.49 15.28 -4.20
CA GLU A 68 9.37 14.89 -3.09
C GLU A 68 9.31 15.86 -1.92
N GLU A 69 9.49 17.15 -2.17
CA GLU A 69 9.53 18.18 -1.12
C GLU A 69 8.19 18.28 -0.39
N GLU A 70 7.07 18.26 -1.13
CA GLU A 70 5.74 18.33 -0.54
C GLU A 70 5.42 17.11 0.34
N VAL A 71 5.83 15.91 -0.08
CA VAL A 71 5.65 14.68 0.70
C VAL A 71 6.55 14.67 1.92
N LEU A 72 7.82 15.09 1.79
CA LEU A 72 8.74 15.16 2.92
C LEU A 72 8.27 16.18 3.98
N ALA A 73 7.68 17.30 3.57
CA ALA A 73 7.09 18.28 4.49
C ALA A 73 5.90 17.72 5.30
N GLN A 74 5.25 16.67 4.80
CA GLN A 74 4.13 15.96 5.43
C GLN A 74 4.54 14.60 6.03
N SER A 75 5.82 14.39 6.28
CA SER A 75 6.35 13.13 6.82
C SER A 75 7.27 13.37 8.02
N ILE A 76 7.52 12.30 8.77
CA ILE A 76 8.49 12.34 9.88
C ILE A 76 9.65 11.40 9.55
N PRO A 77 10.90 11.89 9.55
CA PRO A 77 12.08 11.05 9.30
C PRO A 77 12.31 10.10 10.48
N MET A 78 12.41 8.81 10.19
CA MET A 78 12.77 7.76 11.14
C MET A 78 14.21 7.33 10.82
N LYS A 79 15.15 7.69 11.68
CA LYS A 79 16.59 7.45 11.48
C LYS A 79 17.02 6.03 11.84
N GLY A 80 16.15 5.27 12.48
CA GLY A 80 16.40 3.89 12.90
C GLY A 80 15.19 3.25 13.53
N ARG A 81 15.41 2.05 14.04
CA ARG A 81 14.44 1.29 14.82
C ARG A 81 14.74 1.45 16.31
N MET A 82 13.72 1.76 17.09
CA MET A 82 13.78 1.67 18.55
C MET A 82 13.19 0.34 18.97
N MET A 83 14.06 -0.57 19.38
CA MET A 83 13.66 -1.91 19.82
C MET A 83 13.31 -1.87 21.31
N HIS A 84 12.11 -2.32 21.65
CA HIS A 84 11.59 -2.42 23.00
C HIS A 84 11.65 -3.86 23.51
N ALA A 85 12.64 -4.17 24.32
CA ALA A 85 12.74 -5.49 24.95
C ALA A 85 11.63 -5.70 25.99
N LYS A 86 11.31 -6.96 26.28
CA LYS A 86 10.24 -7.31 27.25
C LYS A 86 10.54 -6.84 28.67
N ASN A 87 11.82 -6.68 29.02
CA ASN A 87 12.27 -6.17 30.33
C ASN A 87 12.28 -4.62 30.41
N GLY A 88 11.86 -3.92 29.35
CA GLY A 88 11.82 -2.46 29.26
C GLY A 88 13.08 -1.81 28.69
N ASP A 89 14.13 -2.57 28.38
CA ASP A 89 15.35 -2.02 27.78
C ASP A 89 15.08 -1.51 26.36
N LEU A 90 15.67 -0.37 26.03
CA LEU A 90 15.57 0.25 24.71
C LEU A 90 16.90 0.14 23.96
N THR A 91 16.82 -0.27 22.71
CA THR A 91 18.00 -0.33 21.83
C THR A 91 17.69 0.37 20.52
N PHE A 92 18.47 1.44 20.21
CA PHE A 92 18.34 2.14 18.94
C PHE A 92 19.25 1.52 17.88
N GLN A 93 18.67 1.10 16.77
CA GLN A 93 19.37 0.52 15.61
C GLN A 93 19.22 1.47 14.41
N ARG A 94 20.30 2.12 13.99
CA ARG A 94 20.28 3.02 12.82
C ARG A 94 19.99 2.25 11.54
N TYR A 95 19.26 2.88 10.61
CA TYR A 95 19.06 2.35 9.26
C TYR A 95 20.30 2.47 8.39
N GLY A 96 20.99 3.57 8.51
CA GLY A 96 22.11 3.90 7.66
C GLY A 96 23.41 4.19 8.44
N ARG A 97 24.47 4.46 7.68
CA ARG A 97 25.80 4.80 8.22
C ARG A 97 25.88 6.25 8.68
N ASN A 98 25.01 7.10 8.19
CA ASN A 98 24.97 8.53 8.50
C ASN A 98 23.51 9.03 8.68
N ASP A 99 23.35 10.29 9.06
CA ASP A 99 22.05 10.88 9.38
C ASP A 99 21.17 11.19 8.17
N SER A 100 21.70 11.07 6.94
CA SER A 100 20.93 11.25 5.70
C SER A 100 20.27 9.96 5.20
N GLU A 101 20.60 8.83 5.79
CA GLU A 101 20.06 7.52 5.42
C GLU A 101 18.93 7.13 6.41
N TYR A 102 17.71 7.40 6.04
CA TYR A 102 16.51 7.17 6.85
C TYR A 102 15.30 6.80 5.99
N ILE A 103 14.24 6.39 6.63
CA ILE A 103 12.93 6.21 6.02
C ILE A 103 11.96 7.24 6.61
N ASN A 104 10.82 7.46 5.96
CA ASN A 104 9.86 8.47 6.40
C ASN A 104 8.54 7.82 6.79
N SER A 105 7.99 8.21 7.93
CA SER A 105 6.61 7.92 8.26
C SER A 105 5.69 8.88 7.51
N VAL A 106 4.79 8.36 6.71
CA VAL A 106 3.83 9.16 5.92
C VAL A 106 2.42 8.57 6.05
N SER A 107 1.42 9.42 6.21
CA SER A 107 0.02 9.01 6.20
C SER A 107 -0.35 8.44 4.83
N ARG A 108 -0.80 7.19 4.77
CA ARG A 108 -1.28 6.55 3.53
C ARG A 108 -2.43 7.32 2.90
N GLY A 109 -3.36 7.79 3.74
CA GLY A 109 -4.54 8.51 3.27
C GLY A 109 -4.17 9.85 2.64
N ASP A 110 -3.32 10.62 3.32
CA ASP A 110 -2.96 11.96 2.83
C ASP A 110 -2.05 11.89 1.61
N LEU A 111 -1.11 10.94 1.58
CA LEU A 111 -0.32 10.66 0.39
C LEU A 111 -1.21 10.29 -0.81
N ASN A 112 -2.22 9.44 -0.61
CA ASN A 112 -3.12 9.05 -1.69
C ASN A 112 -3.98 10.22 -2.19
N LYS A 113 -4.51 11.06 -1.28
CA LYS A 113 -5.24 12.29 -1.65
C LYS A 113 -4.37 13.25 -2.47
N LEU A 114 -3.12 13.43 -2.06
CA LEU A 114 -2.15 14.26 -2.76
C LEU A 114 -1.88 13.71 -4.17
N LEU A 115 -1.62 12.42 -4.31
CA LEU A 115 -1.35 11.77 -5.59
C LEU A 115 -2.55 11.85 -6.54
N MET A 116 -3.78 11.56 -6.07
CA MET A 116 -4.99 11.70 -6.89
C MET A 116 -5.19 13.14 -7.36
N THR A 117 -5.02 14.11 -6.44
CA THR A 117 -5.17 15.53 -6.78
C THR A 117 -4.11 15.97 -7.79
N THR A 118 -2.88 15.49 -7.65
CA THR A 118 -1.79 15.77 -8.60
C THR A 118 -2.08 15.17 -9.98
N ALA A 119 -2.60 13.94 -10.03
CA ALA A 119 -2.97 13.30 -11.28
C ALA A 119 -4.03 14.12 -12.03
N GLU A 120 -5.12 14.51 -11.37
CA GLU A 120 -6.19 15.32 -12.00
C GLU A 120 -5.72 16.72 -12.41
N LYS A 121 -4.82 17.35 -11.65
CA LYS A 121 -4.23 18.66 -12.01
C LYS A 121 -3.44 18.64 -13.32
N THR A 122 -3.05 17.48 -13.84
CA THR A 122 -2.41 17.38 -15.17
C THR A 122 -3.36 17.77 -16.31
N GLY A 123 -4.68 17.71 -16.09
CA GLY A 123 -5.72 17.96 -17.09
C GLY A 123 -5.98 16.78 -18.04
N ASN A 124 -5.19 15.68 -17.95
CA ASN A 124 -5.32 14.48 -18.78
C ASN A 124 -5.84 13.27 -18.01
N VAL A 125 -6.25 13.43 -16.74
CA VAL A 125 -6.74 12.36 -15.89
C VAL A 125 -8.17 12.63 -15.45
N GLU A 126 -9.04 11.66 -15.64
CA GLU A 126 -10.41 11.62 -15.10
C GLU A 126 -10.55 10.45 -14.12
N VAL A 127 -11.11 10.69 -12.94
CA VAL A 127 -11.34 9.66 -11.92
C VAL A 127 -12.85 9.42 -11.73
N PHE A 128 -13.27 8.17 -11.91
CA PHE A 128 -14.64 7.71 -11.74
C PHE A 128 -14.74 6.86 -10.47
N PHE A 129 -15.40 7.39 -9.45
CA PHE A 129 -15.57 6.72 -8.17
C PHE A 129 -16.82 5.82 -8.14
N ASN A 130 -16.87 4.90 -7.15
CA ASN A 130 -17.93 3.92 -6.98
C ASN A 130 -18.09 2.98 -8.19
N GLN A 131 -16.99 2.69 -8.87
CA GLN A 131 -16.93 1.84 -10.06
C GLN A 131 -15.96 0.68 -9.80
N ARG A 132 -16.48 -0.51 -9.58
CA ARG A 132 -15.69 -1.72 -9.35
C ARG A 132 -15.59 -2.52 -10.64
N ALA A 133 -14.37 -2.89 -11.04
CA ALA A 133 -14.16 -3.83 -12.12
C ALA A 133 -14.69 -5.22 -11.74
N VAL A 134 -15.41 -5.85 -12.66
CA VAL A 134 -16.01 -7.19 -12.48
C VAL A 134 -15.39 -8.20 -13.42
N ARG A 135 -15.17 -7.81 -14.68
CA ARG A 135 -14.64 -8.67 -15.72
C ARG A 135 -14.01 -7.83 -16.82
N ALA A 136 -12.95 -8.34 -17.45
CA ALA A 136 -12.34 -7.76 -18.64
C ALA A 136 -12.27 -8.79 -19.77
N ASP A 137 -12.47 -8.31 -21.00
CA ASP A 137 -12.24 -9.08 -22.23
C ASP A 137 -11.21 -8.31 -23.05
N PHE A 138 -9.99 -8.83 -23.08
CA PHE A 138 -8.86 -8.16 -23.74
C PHE A 138 -8.91 -8.28 -25.26
N ASP A 139 -9.56 -9.30 -25.80
CA ASP A 139 -9.71 -9.47 -27.26
C ASP A 139 -10.75 -8.50 -27.81
N GLN A 140 -11.86 -8.32 -27.09
CA GLN A 140 -12.90 -7.34 -27.42
C GLN A 140 -12.54 -5.91 -26.99
N GLY A 141 -11.52 -5.74 -26.12
CA GLY A 141 -11.16 -4.44 -25.53
C GLY A 141 -12.28 -3.85 -24.67
N THR A 142 -12.94 -4.69 -23.86
CA THR A 142 -14.06 -4.29 -23.01
C THR A 142 -13.77 -4.58 -21.55
N LEU A 143 -14.29 -3.72 -20.67
CA LEU A 143 -14.27 -3.86 -19.22
C LEU A 143 -15.71 -3.71 -18.68
N THR A 144 -16.17 -4.66 -17.89
CA THR A 144 -17.45 -4.57 -17.19
C THR A 144 -17.22 -3.95 -15.82
N LEU A 145 -17.93 -2.86 -15.55
CA LEU A 145 -17.93 -2.15 -14.28
C LEU A 145 -19.25 -2.36 -13.54
N PHE A 146 -19.16 -2.54 -12.24
CA PHE A 146 -20.30 -2.52 -11.31
C PHE A 146 -20.31 -1.18 -10.58
N ASN A 147 -21.44 -0.46 -10.66
CA ASN A 147 -21.61 0.80 -9.95
C ASN A 147 -22.13 0.52 -8.53
N GLU A 148 -21.30 0.79 -7.53
CA GLU A 148 -21.57 0.52 -6.11
C GLU A 148 -22.75 1.34 -5.54
N LYS A 149 -23.13 2.47 -6.20
CA LYS A 149 -24.30 3.28 -5.78
C LYS A 149 -25.60 2.82 -6.38
N THR A 150 -25.60 2.36 -7.64
CA THR A 150 -26.82 1.98 -8.35
C THR A 150 -27.07 0.47 -8.39
N GLY A 151 -26.04 -0.34 -8.10
CA GLY A 151 -26.10 -1.80 -8.19
C GLY A 151 -26.15 -2.33 -9.63
N GLN A 152 -25.80 -1.51 -10.64
CA GLN A 152 -25.88 -1.88 -12.04
C GLN A 152 -24.52 -2.19 -12.63
N GLU A 153 -24.48 -3.16 -13.54
CA GLU A 153 -23.30 -3.44 -14.36
C GLU A 153 -23.43 -2.80 -15.74
N ALA A 154 -22.32 -2.29 -16.25
CA ALA A 154 -22.24 -1.75 -17.60
C ALA A 154 -20.87 -2.02 -18.22
N PRO A 155 -20.82 -2.44 -19.50
CA PRO A 155 -19.55 -2.54 -20.24
C PRO A 155 -19.08 -1.17 -20.70
N ILE A 156 -17.77 -0.97 -20.67
CA ILE A 156 -17.08 0.17 -21.27
C ILE A 156 -15.98 -0.30 -22.23
N SER A 157 -15.58 0.56 -23.16
CA SER A 157 -14.41 0.30 -24.02
C SER A 157 -13.13 0.60 -23.26
N ALA A 158 -12.18 -0.34 -23.26
CA ALA A 158 -10.88 -0.24 -22.61
C ALA A 158 -9.81 -0.95 -23.45
N SER A 159 -9.26 -0.26 -24.45
CA SER A 159 -8.29 -0.82 -25.39
C SER A 159 -6.90 -1.05 -24.80
N CYS A 160 -6.55 -0.36 -23.73
CA CYS A 160 -5.34 -0.57 -22.95
C CYS A 160 -5.69 -0.41 -21.47
N LEU A 161 -5.56 -1.48 -20.70
CA LEU A 161 -6.02 -1.60 -19.32
C LEU A 161 -4.84 -1.91 -18.40
N ILE A 162 -4.70 -1.12 -17.30
CA ILE A 162 -3.68 -1.40 -16.30
C ILE A 162 -4.37 -1.59 -14.95
N GLY A 163 -4.22 -2.78 -14.37
CA GLY A 163 -4.71 -3.12 -13.03
C GLY A 163 -3.77 -2.62 -11.95
N THR A 164 -4.30 -1.76 -11.09
CA THR A 164 -3.68 -1.28 -9.85
C THR A 164 -4.68 -1.46 -8.68
N ASP A 165 -5.51 -2.48 -8.80
CA ASP A 165 -6.69 -2.79 -7.98
C ASP A 165 -6.39 -3.61 -6.72
N GLY A 166 -5.09 -3.74 -6.39
CA GLY A 166 -4.62 -4.33 -5.15
C GLY A 166 -4.57 -5.85 -5.14
N SER A 167 -4.31 -6.44 -3.98
CA SER A 167 -4.05 -7.89 -3.83
C SER A 167 -5.19 -8.79 -4.30
N ALA A 168 -6.43 -8.31 -4.30
CA ALA A 168 -7.60 -9.03 -4.83
C ALA A 168 -7.93 -8.60 -6.27
N SER A 169 -6.93 -8.40 -7.11
CA SER A 169 -7.06 -7.87 -8.47
C SER A 169 -7.89 -8.78 -9.38
N VAL A 170 -8.97 -8.22 -9.91
CA VAL A 170 -9.76 -8.85 -10.97
C VAL A 170 -8.96 -8.89 -12.28
N ILE A 171 -8.19 -7.84 -12.55
CA ILE A 171 -7.42 -7.75 -13.79
C ILE A 171 -6.32 -8.81 -13.85
N ARG A 172 -5.67 -9.12 -12.71
CA ARG A 172 -4.73 -10.23 -12.61
C ARG A 172 -5.39 -11.56 -12.97
N GLU A 173 -6.54 -11.87 -12.37
CA GLU A 173 -7.25 -13.13 -12.63
C GLU A 173 -7.62 -13.26 -14.12
N GLU A 174 -8.08 -12.19 -14.76
CA GLU A 174 -8.39 -12.20 -16.19
C GLU A 174 -7.14 -12.35 -17.06
N ILE A 175 -6.00 -11.75 -16.69
CA ILE A 175 -4.72 -11.95 -17.38
C ILE A 175 -4.29 -13.43 -17.28
N LEU A 176 -4.29 -14.00 -16.09
CA LEU A 176 -3.92 -15.39 -15.88
C LEU A 176 -4.82 -16.34 -16.67
N SER A 177 -6.14 -16.09 -16.66
CA SER A 177 -7.11 -16.86 -17.43
C SER A 177 -6.84 -16.77 -18.95
N ALA A 178 -6.60 -15.57 -19.47
CA ALA A 178 -6.38 -15.34 -20.90
C ALA A 178 -5.05 -15.89 -21.42
N THR A 179 -4.04 -16.02 -20.55
CA THR A 179 -2.69 -16.44 -20.96
C THR A 179 -2.37 -17.89 -20.58
N GLY A 180 -3.23 -18.57 -19.79
CA GLY A 180 -2.87 -19.83 -19.13
C GLY A 180 -1.74 -19.65 -18.12
N GLY A 181 -1.60 -18.43 -17.58
CA GLY A 181 -0.57 -18.09 -16.62
C GLY A 181 -0.82 -18.68 -15.22
N GLU A 182 0.19 -18.55 -14.37
CA GLU A 182 0.15 -19.07 -13.00
C GLU A 182 0.22 -17.92 -11.99
N GLY A 183 -0.52 -18.06 -10.88
CA GLY A 183 -0.47 -17.13 -9.77
C GLY A 183 -0.77 -17.81 -8.45
N THR A 184 -0.15 -17.32 -7.39
CA THR A 184 -0.44 -17.72 -6.02
C THR A 184 -0.97 -16.52 -5.25
N GLN A 185 -2.00 -16.75 -4.47
CA GLN A 185 -2.51 -15.81 -3.48
C GLN A 185 -2.54 -16.53 -2.13
N GLU A 186 -1.48 -16.36 -1.37
CA GLU A 186 -1.33 -17.00 -0.08
C GLU A 186 -1.81 -16.06 1.03
N VAL A 187 -2.85 -16.48 1.75
CA VAL A 187 -3.33 -15.79 2.96
C VAL A 187 -2.60 -16.40 4.16
N LEU A 188 -1.79 -15.57 4.83
CA LEU A 188 -1.05 -16.04 6.00
C LEU A 188 -1.99 -16.23 7.20
N ASN A 189 -1.61 -17.15 8.09
CA ASN A 189 -2.25 -17.26 9.42
C ASN A 189 -1.81 -16.12 10.34
N TYR A 190 -1.73 -14.90 9.78
CA TYR A 190 -1.42 -13.68 10.51
C TYR A 190 -2.39 -12.59 10.10
N GLY A 191 -2.73 -11.77 11.07
CA GLY A 191 -3.49 -10.55 10.86
C GLY A 191 -2.76 -9.35 11.44
N TYR A 192 -3.33 -8.18 11.19
CA TYR A 192 -2.89 -6.95 11.81
C TYR A 192 -4.09 -6.15 12.35
N LYS A 193 -3.84 -5.43 13.43
CA LYS A 193 -4.80 -4.54 14.08
C LYS A 193 -4.19 -3.16 14.23
N GLU A 194 -4.93 -2.16 13.76
CA GLU A 194 -4.55 -0.76 13.92
C GLU A 194 -4.97 -0.26 15.30
N LEU A 195 -4.04 0.38 16.00
CA LEU A 195 -4.23 0.96 17.32
C LEU A 195 -3.62 2.36 17.33
N ILE A 196 -3.91 3.15 18.35
CA ILE A 196 -3.33 4.49 18.50
C ILE A 196 -2.64 4.65 19.85
N LEU A 197 -1.47 5.27 19.78
CA LEU A 197 -0.84 5.94 20.90
C LEU A 197 -1.08 7.45 20.70
N PRO A 198 -1.97 8.08 21.49
CA PRO A 198 -2.34 9.47 21.29
C PRO A 198 -1.16 10.42 21.57
N ALA A 199 -1.28 11.65 21.08
CA ALA A 199 -0.32 12.70 21.41
C ALA A 199 -0.37 13.07 22.90
N GLY A 200 0.77 13.44 23.42
CA GLY A 200 0.87 14.02 24.75
C GLY A 200 0.35 15.47 24.82
N PRO A 201 0.45 16.11 25.99
CA PRO A 201 0.00 17.49 26.17
C PRO A 201 0.59 18.44 25.12
N ARG A 202 -0.28 19.27 24.53
CA ARG A 202 0.07 20.23 23.47
C ARG A 202 0.67 19.61 22.20
N GLY A 203 0.33 18.35 21.87
CA GLY A 203 0.85 17.66 20.69
C GLY A 203 2.29 17.14 20.85
N SER A 204 2.76 16.95 22.08
CA SER A 204 4.08 16.37 22.33
C SER A 204 4.11 14.86 22.03
N PHE A 205 5.28 14.36 21.65
CA PHE A 205 5.49 12.93 21.49
C PHE A 205 5.79 12.26 22.83
N HIS A 206 5.13 11.13 23.13
CA HIS A 206 5.40 10.35 24.33
C HIS A 206 6.66 9.50 24.25
N ILE A 207 7.05 9.11 23.04
CA ILE A 207 8.25 8.31 22.74
C ILE A 207 9.06 8.98 21.63
N GLU A 208 10.24 8.45 21.27
CA GLU A 208 11.14 9.07 20.30
C GLU A 208 10.48 9.20 18.90
N LYS A 209 10.29 10.45 18.44
CA LYS A 209 9.60 10.74 17.17
C LYS A 209 10.38 10.33 15.93
N ASN A 210 11.71 10.28 16.00
CA ASN A 210 12.55 10.00 14.85
C ASN A 210 12.97 8.52 14.75
N ALA A 211 12.12 7.62 15.25
CA ALA A 211 12.31 6.19 15.21
C ALA A 211 11.05 5.43 14.77
N LEU A 212 11.23 4.31 14.10
CA LEU A 212 10.24 3.24 14.03
C LEU A 212 10.34 2.45 15.33
N HIS A 213 9.30 2.47 16.16
CA HIS A 213 9.27 1.67 17.38
C HIS A 213 8.82 0.25 17.08
N ILE A 214 9.52 -0.74 17.64
CA ILE A 214 9.21 -2.16 17.46
C ILE A 214 9.30 -2.87 18.81
N TRP A 215 8.23 -3.56 19.19
CA TRP A 215 8.16 -4.49 20.31
C TRP A 215 8.16 -5.92 19.76
N PRO A 216 9.33 -6.55 19.51
CA PRO A 216 9.38 -7.92 19.00
C PRO A 216 9.05 -8.91 20.11
N ARG A 217 8.20 -9.89 19.82
CA ARG A 217 7.75 -10.90 20.78
C ARG A 217 7.78 -12.31 20.18
N GLY A 218 8.86 -12.65 19.50
CA GLY A 218 9.02 -13.91 18.81
C GLY A 218 8.16 -13.99 17.56
N THR A 219 6.99 -14.62 17.65
CA THR A 219 6.09 -14.83 16.52
C THR A 219 5.09 -13.68 16.31
N PHE A 220 5.10 -12.64 17.12
CA PHE A 220 4.21 -11.49 16.99
C PHE A 220 4.95 -10.21 17.40
N MET A 221 4.43 -9.07 17.01
CA MET A 221 5.03 -7.79 17.33
C MET A 221 4.00 -6.65 17.32
N LEU A 222 4.33 -5.60 18.05
CA LEU A 222 3.72 -4.28 17.92
C LEU A 222 4.74 -3.35 17.28
N ILE A 223 4.30 -2.52 16.33
CA ILE A 223 5.11 -1.43 15.79
C ILE A 223 4.38 -0.10 15.97
N ALA A 224 5.12 1.01 16.02
CA ALA A 224 4.53 2.35 16.06
C ALA A 224 5.30 3.31 15.17
N LEU A 225 4.56 4.02 14.31
CA LEU A 225 5.06 5.03 13.39
C LEU A 225 4.52 6.40 13.80
N PRO A 226 5.36 7.45 13.86
CA PRO A 226 4.97 8.78 14.31
C PRO A 226 4.05 9.50 13.32
N ASN A 227 3.12 10.31 13.85
CA ASN A 227 2.24 11.22 13.12
C ASN A 227 2.63 12.68 13.40
N LEU A 228 2.31 13.58 12.48
CA LEU A 228 2.64 15.01 12.61
C LEU A 228 1.96 15.70 13.81
N ASP A 229 0.85 15.16 14.29
CA ASP A 229 0.10 15.67 15.43
C ASP A 229 0.67 15.26 16.80
N GLY A 230 1.76 14.49 16.81
CA GLY A 230 2.41 13.96 18.02
C GLY A 230 1.92 12.59 18.46
N SER A 231 0.91 12.02 17.81
CA SER A 231 0.45 10.66 18.02
C SER A 231 1.33 9.64 17.27
N PHE A 232 1.08 8.34 17.54
CA PHE A 232 1.65 7.25 16.74
C PHE A 232 0.55 6.32 16.26
N THR A 233 0.63 5.94 14.99
CA THR A 233 -0.13 4.82 14.45
C THR A 233 0.58 3.54 14.84
N CYS A 234 -0.09 2.72 15.66
CA CYS A 234 0.41 1.44 16.12
C CYS A 234 -0.21 0.30 15.29
N THR A 235 0.58 -0.71 14.97
CA THR A 235 0.09 -1.92 14.30
C THR A 235 0.51 -3.13 15.10
N LEU A 236 -0.47 -3.87 15.62
CA LEU A 236 -0.26 -5.17 16.24
C LEU A 236 -0.35 -6.26 15.16
N PHE A 237 0.72 -7.00 14.96
CA PHE A 237 0.74 -8.23 14.16
C PHE A 237 0.62 -9.42 15.08
N LEU A 238 -0.37 -10.28 14.83
CA LEU A 238 -0.66 -11.44 15.67
C LEU A 238 -1.19 -12.58 14.79
N PRO A 239 -0.94 -13.87 15.14
CA PRO A 239 -1.60 -15.00 14.50
C PRO A 239 -3.14 -14.86 14.53
N MET A 240 -3.80 -15.31 13.48
CA MET A 240 -5.26 -15.36 13.43
C MET A 240 -5.81 -16.45 14.35
N GLU A 241 -5.16 -17.61 14.35
CA GLU A 241 -5.53 -18.81 15.09
C GLU A 241 -4.34 -19.33 15.90
N GLY A 242 -4.61 -20.05 16.99
CA GLY A 242 -3.57 -20.64 17.85
C GLY A 242 -3.67 -20.19 19.32
N PRO A 243 -2.71 -20.60 20.17
CA PRO A 243 -2.77 -20.31 21.60
C PRO A 243 -2.75 -18.82 21.96
N LEU A 244 -2.00 -18.02 21.19
CA LEU A 244 -1.93 -16.58 21.30
C LEU A 244 -2.29 -16.00 19.93
N SER A 245 -3.54 -15.55 19.76
CA SER A 245 -4.10 -15.19 18.45
C SER A 245 -5.26 -14.20 18.59
N PHE A 246 -5.66 -13.59 17.49
CA PHE A 246 -6.86 -12.75 17.45
C PHE A 246 -8.13 -13.53 17.83
N GLU A 247 -8.22 -14.83 17.53
CA GLU A 247 -9.32 -15.69 17.96
C GLU A 247 -9.45 -15.77 19.49
N LYS A 248 -8.31 -15.81 20.19
CA LYS A 248 -8.26 -15.93 21.66
C LYS A 248 -8.37 -14.60 22.40
N VAL A 249 -7.97 -13.51 21.75
CA VAL A 249 -8.10 -12.15 22.31
C VAL A 249 -9.45 -11.57 21.89
N ASN A 250 -10.54 -12.12 22.43
CA ASN A 250 -11.91 -11.81 22.04
C ASN A 250 -12.73 -11.09 23.13
N ASN A 251 -12.12 -10.73 24.24
CA ASN A 251 -12.74 -10.01 25.35
C ASN A 251 -11.71 -9.09 26.05
N PRO A 252 -12.16 -8.11 26.84
CA PRO A 252 -11.29 -7.15 27.52
C PRO A 252 -10.22 -7.78 28.42
N GLU A 253 -10.55 -8.83 29.18
CA GLU A 253 -9.60 -9.48 30.10
C GLU A 253 -8.46 -10.15 29.32
N ALA A 254 -8.74 -10.79 28.18
CA ALA A 254 -7.74 -11.40 27.33
C ALA A 254 -6.84 -10.34 26.66
N LEU A 255 -7.41 -9.18 26.29
CA LEU A 255 -6.67 -8.05 25.74
C LEU A 255 -5.73 -7.44 26.82
N GLU A 256 -6.25 -7.15 28.02
CA GLU A 256 -5.48 -6.64 29.14
C GLU A 256 -4.31 -7.59 29.47
N LYS A 257 -4.58 -8.89 29.52
CA LYS A 257 -3.56 -9.89 29.76
C LYS A 257 -2.48 -9.86 28.69
N LEU A 258 -2.85 -9.88 27.41
CA LEU A 258 -1.91 -9.81 26.29
C LEU A 258 -0.99 -8.57 26.44
N PHE A 259 -1.57 -7.40 26.65
CA PHE A 259 -0.80 -6.17 26.68
C PHE A 259 0.03 -6.01 27.96
N SER A 260 -0.50 -6.38 29.13
CA SER A 260 0.26 -6.34 30.39
C SER A 260 1.44 -7.32 30.40
N GLU A 261 1.29 -8.49 29.81
CA GLU A 261 2.37 -9.51 29.76
C GLU A 261 3.44 -9.20 28.70
N HIS A 262 3.08 -8.55 27.60
CA HIS A 262 3.97 -8.41 26.45
C HIS A 262 4.33 -6.97 26.08
N PHE A 263 3.52 -5.97 26.44
CA PHE A 263 3.67 -4.59 26.04
C PHE A 263 3.44 -3.61 27.21
N ALA A 264 3.84 -4.01 28.42
CA ALA A 264 3.56 -3.29 29.67
C ALA A 264 4.03 -1.82 29.65
N ASP A 265 5.12 -1.52 28.94
CA ASP A 265 5.70 -0.19 28.81
C ASP A 265 4.82 0.77 27.98
N VAL A 266 4.02 0.27 27.04
CA VAL A 266 3.16 1.11 26.21
C VAL A 266 1.72 1.21 26.70
N VAL A 267 1.24 0.29 27.53
CA VAL A 267 -0.14 0.27 28.06
C VAL A 267 -0.56 1.61 28.68
N PRO A 268 0.25 2.25 29.56
CA PRO A 268 -0.13 3.53 30.15
C PRO A 268 -0.28 4.68 29.13
N LEU A 269 0.24 4.50 27.92
CA LEU A 269 0.21 5.49 26.85
C LEU A 269 -0.96 5.28 25.88
N MET A 270 -1.76 4.22 26.04
CA MET A 270 -2.87 3.84 25.16
C MET A 270 -4.21 3.78 25.92
N PRO A 271 -4.77 4.91 26.33
CA PRO A 271 -5.99 4.96 27.17
C PRO A 271 -7.23 4.38 26.45
N ASP A 272 -7.27 4.42 25.12
CA ASP A 272 -8.38 3.93 24.32
C ASP A 272 -8.11 2.54 23.69
N LEU A 273 -7.13 1.79 24.23
CA LEU A 273 -6.69 0.50 23.67
C LEU A 273 -7.84 -0.47 23.40
N GLU A 274 -8.76 -0.62 24.36
CA GLU A 274 -9.90 -1.53 24.23
C GLU A 274 -10.85 -1.11 23.10
N ASN A 275 -11.20 0.19 23.05
CA ASN A 275 -12.08 0.74 22.02
C ASN A 275 -11.44 0.60 20.62
N ASP A 276 -10.16 0.89 20.48
CA ASP A 276 -9.43 0.74 19.23
C ASP A 276 -9.35 -0.74 18.83
N PHE A 277 -9.05 -1.64 19.76
CA PHE A 277 -8.88 -3.05 19.45
C PHE A 277 -10.19 -3.71 18.99
N PHE A 278 -11.30 -3.50 19.70
CA PHE A 278 -12.58 -4.10 19.33
C PHE A 278 -13.34 -3.30 18.27
N GLY A 279 -13.11 -2.01 18.14
CA GLY A 279 -13.75 -1.14 17.14
C GLY A 279 -13.12 -1.20 15.75
N ASN A 280 -11.81 -1.42 15.65
CA ASN A 280 -11.14 -1.48 14.36
C ASN A 280 -11.21 -2.91 13.76
N PRO A 281 -11.33 -3.05 12.44
CA PRO A 281 -11.31 -4.37 11.79
C PRO A 281 -9.92 -5.03 11.92
N THR A 282 -9.89 -6.36 11.96
CA THR A 282 -8.65 -7.12 11.82
C THR A 282 -8.36 -7.34 10.34
N GLY A 283 -7.25 -6.76 9.86
CA GLY A 283 -6.78 -6.95 8.50
C GLY A 283 -6.11 -8.33 8.34
N ARG A 284 -6.30 -8.96 7.18
CA ARG A 284 -5.58 -10.19 6.79
C ARG A 284 -4.35 -9.83 5.98
N MET A 285 -3.31 -10.64 6.05
CA MET A 285 -2.10 -10.49 5.27
C MET A 285 -2.08 -11.50 4.13
N THR A 286 -1.79 -11.00 2.94
CA THR A 286 -1.79 -11.80 1.72
C THR A 286 -0.53 -11.52 0.92
N THR A 287 0.18 -12.57 0.52
CA THR A 287 1.24 -12.52 -0.48
C THR A 287 0.68 -12.92 -1.83
N VAL A 288 1.01 -12.15 -2.86
CA VAL A 288 0.63 -12.45 -4.25
C VAL A 288 1.89 -12.57 -5.10
N LYS A 289 1.97 -13.63 -5.89
CA LYS A 289 2.93 -13.79 -6.97
C LYS A 289 2.18 -14.22 -8.21
N SER A 290 2.46 -13.63 -9.36
CA SER A 290 1.77 -13.94 -10.61
C SER A 290 2.72 -13.90 -11.81
N SER A 291 2.38 -14.63 -12.86
CA SER A 291 3.11 -14.63 -14.13
C SER A 291 2.22 -15.19 -15.26
N PRO A 292 2.15 -14.52 -16.43
CA PRO A 292 2.71 -13.20 -16.73
C PRO A 292 1.90 -12.06 -16.08
N TRP A 293 2.46 -10.84 -16.10
CA TRP A 293 1.75 -9.64 -15.64
C TRP A 293 0.95 -8.95 -16.74
N ASN A 294 1.06 -9.42 -17.98
CA ASN A 294 0.47 -8.73 -19.12
C ASN A 294 -0.14 -9.65 -20.19
N VAL A 295 -1.03 -9.08 -20.98
CA VAL A 295 -1.53 -9.63 -22.25
C VAL A 295 -1.15 -8.66 -23.36
N ARG A 296 -0.08 -8.99 -24.11
CA ARG A 296 0.45 -8.11 -25.18
C ARG A 296 0.52 -6.65 -24.74
N ASP A 297 -0.03 -5.73 -25.55
CA ASP A 297 -0.19 -4.29 -25.26
C ASP A 297 -1.61 -3.93 -24.71
N ARG A 298 -2.43 -4.94 -24.39
CA ARG A 298 -3.84 -4.81 -24.03
C ARG A 298 -4.05 -4.65 -22.54
N ALA A 299 -3.31 -5.41 -21.74
CA ALA A 299 -3.45 -5.41 -20.30
C ALA A 299 -2.11 -5.57 -19.58
N LEU A 300 -2.00 -4.96 -18.38
CA LEU A 300 -0.87 -5.09 -17.45
C LEU A 300 -1.40 -5.01 -16.02
N VAL A 301 -0.76 -5.69 -15.09
CA VAL A 301 -0.91 -5.44 -13.64
C VAL A 301 0.39 -4.97 -13.02
N ILE A 302 0.32 -4.05 -12.05
CA ILE A 302 1.48 -3.54 -11.30
C ILE A 302 1.13 -3.31 -9.82
N GLY A 303 2.14 -3.16 -9.00
CA GLY A 303 1.98 -3.01 -7.54
C GLY A 303 1.31 -4.23 -6.92
N ASP A 304 0.51 -4.03 -5.87
CA ASP A 304 -0.16 -5.12 -5.15
C ASP A 304 -1.06 -6.01 -6.04
N ALA A 305 -1.49 -5.49 -7.21
CA ALA A 305 -2.24 -6.28 -8.17
C ALA A 305 -1.38 -7.40 -8.80
N ALA A 306 -0.09 -7.16 -8.98
CA ALA A 306 0.86 -8.11 -9.52
C ALA A 306 1.60 -8.91 -8.44
N HIS A 307 1.98 -8.24 -7.32
CA HIS A 307 2.93 -8.76 -6.32
C HIS A 307 2.67 -8.19 -4.92
N ALA A 308 1.52 -8.44 -4.34
CA ALA A 308 1.26 -8.00 -2.96
C ALA A 308 2.27 -8.63 -1.98
N ILE A 309 2.85 -7.78 -1.12
CA ILE A 309 3.88 -8.14 -0.16
C ILE A 309 3.34 -7.89 1.25
N VAL A 310 3.51 -8.84 2.14
CA VAL A 310 3.14 -8.67 3.55
C VAL A 310 3.94 -7.53 4.21
N PRO A 311 3.33 -6.78 5.15
CA PRO A 311 3.84 -5.48 5.58
C PRO A 311 5.04 -5.54 6.55
N PHE A 312 5.60 -6.69 6.85
CA PHE A 312 6.68 -6.84 7.85
C PHE A 312 7.93 -5.99 7.56
N PHE A 313 8.25 -5.77 6.28
CA PHE A 313 9.32 -4.86 5.87
C PHE A 313 8.85 -3.48 5.40
N GLY A 314 7.55 -3.24 5.33
CA GLY A 314 6.99 -1.96 4.83
C GLY A 314 7.35 -1.66 3.37
N GLN A 315 7.53 -2.68 2.51
CA GLN A 315 8.05 -2.50 1.16
C GLN A 315 6.99 -2.52 0.04
N GLY A 316 5.74 -2.92 0.29
CA GLY A 316 4.72 -3.02 -0.75
C GLY A 316 4.54 -1.73 -1.56
N MET A 317 4.30 -0.60 -0.88
CA MET A 317 4.18 0.71 -1.55
C MET A 317 5.45 1.11 -2.28
N ASN A 318 6.62 0.94 -1.66
CA ASN A 318 7.90 1.30 -2.27
C ASN A 318 8.17 0.50 -3.55
N CYS A 319 7.82 -0.79 -3.58
CA CYS A 319 7.91 -1.64 -4.76
C CYS A 319 6.95 -1.17 -5.86
N GLY A 320 5.69 -0.90 -5.53
CA GLY A 320 4.72 -0.41 -6.51
C GLY A 320 5.06 0.98 -7.06
N PHE A 321 5.66 1.86 -6.26
CA PHE A 321 6.16 3.15 -6.75
C PHE A 321 7.36 2.98 -7.67
N GLU A 322 8.26 2.05 -7.36
CA GLU A 322 9.37 1.69 -8.24
C GLU A 322 8.89 1.10 -9.56
N ASP A 323 7.80 0.29 -9.57
CA ASP A 323 7.17 -0.17 -10.81
C ASP A 323 6.74 1.00 -11.69
N CYS A 324 6.07 2.00 -11.12
CA CYS A 324 5.66 3.21 -11.84
C CYS A 324 6.87 3.98 -12.40
N PHE A 325 7.93 4.10 -11.62
CA PHE A 325 9.15 4.80 -12.03
C PHE A 325 9.87 4.06 -13.17
N VAL A 326 10.02 2.74 -13.07
CA VAL A 326 10.62 1.91 -14.13
C VAL A 326 9.76 1.92 -15.38
N PHE A 327 8.44 1.87 -15.24
CA PHE A 327 7.48 2.02 -16.35
C PHE A 327 7.71 3.33 -17.11
N ASP A 328 7.83 4.45 -16.38
CA ASP A 328 8.08 5.77 -16.96
C ASP A 328 9.43 5.85 -17.70
N GLN A 329 10.49 5.29 -17.11
CA GLN A 329 11.80 5.22 -17.76
C GLN A 329 11.79 4.40 -19.07
N MET A 330 10.98 3.33 -19.14
CA MET A 330 10.82 2.54 -20.37
C MET A 330 10.06 3.33 -21.45
N LEU A 331 9.04 4.10 -21.06
CA LEU A 331 8.36 5.03 -21.98
C LEU A 331 9.31 6.10 -22.52
N GLU A 332 10.16 6.65 -21.65
CA GLU A 332 11.16 7.65 -22.06
C GLU A 332 12.13 7.12 -23.12
N LYS A 333 12.50 5.84 -23.04
CA LYS A 333 13.34 5.16 -24.03
C LYS A 333 12.59 4.86 -25.34
N GLY A 334 11.31 5.20 -25.46
CA GLY A 334 10.50 5.02 -26.65
C GLY A 334 10.05 3.56 -26.88
N HIS A 335 9.94 2.75 -25.81
CA HIS A 335 9.39 1.40 -25.94
C HIS A 335 7.90 1.46 -26.31
N SER A 336 7.47 0.58 -27.23
CA SER A 336 6.04 0.32 -27.44
C SER A 336 5.43 -0.29 -26.19
N PHE A 337 4.10 -0.14 -25.99
CA PHE A 337 3.44 -0.76 -24.83
C PHE A 337 3.64 -2.26 -24.76
N GLU A 338 3.62 -2.97 -25.88
CA GLU A 338 3.87 -4.41 -25.92
C GLU A 338 5.25 -4.77 -25.38
N LYS A 339 6.29 -4.10 -25.87
CA LYS A 339 7.65 -4.30 -25.38
C LYS A 339 7.79 -3.89 -23.91
N LEU A 340 7.23 -2.73 -23.53
CA LEU A 340 7.27 -2.22 -22.16
C LEU A 340 6.63 -3.18 -21.18
N PHE A 341 5.41 -3.68 -21.47
CA PHE A 341 4.67 -4.57 -20.58
C PHE A 341 5.42 -5.88 -20.37
N LEU A 342 5.99 -6.43 -21.45
CA LEU A 342 6.78 -7.65 -21.39
C LEU A 342 8.07 -7.45 -20.56
N GLU A 343 8.84 -6.40 -20.84
CA GLU A 343 10.11 -6.12 -20.16
C GLU A 343 9.91 -5.73 -18.69
N LEU A 344 8.85 -4.96 -18.38
CA LEU A 344 8.51 -4.62 -17.00
C LEU A 344 8.21 -5.88 -16.20
N SER A 345 7.34 -6.74 -16.71
CA SER A 345 7.02 -8.02 -16.08
C SER A 345 8.27 -8.84 -15.81
N ALA A 346 9.12 -9.03 -16.82
CA ALA A 346 10.35 -9.82 -16.71
C ALA A 346 11.37 -9.20 -15.71
N THR A 347 11.51 -7.86 -15.71
CA THR A 347 12.50 -7.19 -14.88
C THR A 347 12.08 -7.08 -13.41
N ARG A 348 10.76 -6.84 -13.18
CA ARG A 348 10.26 -6.56 -11.85
C ARG A 348 9.92 -7.81 -11.04
N LYS A 349 9.43 -8.86 -11.73
CA LYS A 349 8.94 -10.09 -11.07
C LYS A 349 9.96 -10.69 -10.11
N ASP A 350 11.17 -10.97 -10.56
CA ASP A 350 12.19 -11.62 -9.73
C ASP A 350 12.56 -10.76 -8.49
N ASN A 351 12.61 -9.43 -8.67
CA ASN A 351 12.89 -8.50 -7.57
C ASN A 351 11.77 -8.47 -6.53
N THR A 352 10.51 -8.46 -6.98
CA THR A 352 9.35 -8.39 -6.08
C THR A 352 9.08 -9.73 -5.41
N ASP A 353 9.29 -10.84 -6.10
CA ASP A 353 9.21 -12.18 -5.52
C ASP A 353 10.25 -12.37 -4.42
N ALA A 354 11.51 -11.96 -4.65
CA ALA A 354 12.56 -12.03 -3.64
C ALA A 354 12.22 -11.21 -2.38
N ILE A 355 11.65 -9.99 -2.54
CA ILE A 355 11.23 -9.19 -1.39
C ILE A 355 10.04 -9.84 -0.66
N ALA A 356 9.11 -10.45 -1.41
CA ALA A 356 7.97 -11.15 -0.82
C ALA A 356 8.43 -12.37 0.01
N ASP A 357 9.40 -13.15 -0.49
CA ASP A 357 9.99 -14.28 0.23
C ASP A 357 10.70 -13.82 1.51
N MET A 358 11.58 -12.83 1.41
CA MET A 358 12.26 -12.26 2.56
C MET A 358 11.28 -11.71 3.61
N ALA A 359 10.14 -11.16 3.18
CA ALA A 359 9.14 -10.62 4.10
C ALA A 359 8.41 -11.71 4.90
N VAL A 360 8.29 -12.93 4.35
CA VAL A 360 7.66 -14.07 5.03
C VAL A 360 8.65 -14.80 5.95
N GLU A 361 9.95 -14.83 5.59
CA GLU A 361 11.00 -15.49 6.37
C GLU A 361 11.41 -14.74 7.66
N ASN A 362 10.95 -13.51 7.85
CA ASN A 362 11.35 -12.64 8.97
C ASN A 362 10.43 -12.86 10.22
#